data_e6998cbfe95c46506c6c5798ce0f053c
#
_entry.id   e6998cbfe95c46506c6c5798ce0f053c
#
_cell.length_a   1.000
_cell.length_b   1.000
_cell.length_c   1.000
_cell.angle_alpha   90.00
_cell.angle_beta   90.00
_cell.angle_gamma   90.00
#
_symmetry.space_group_name_H-M   'P 1'
#
loop_
_entity.id
_entity.type
_entity.pdbx_description
1 polymer ?
#
loop_
_entity_poly.entity_id
_entity_poly.type
_entity_poly.pdbx_seq_one_letter_code
_entity_poly.pdbx_strand_id
1 'polypeptide(L)'
;MGATNSRSFRGVEVSTLSHIAILLLISILAIIHLKPIIQPLVVATLLFFLIRPPAQWLEEKYGHPLAAYGILTTGVVMVFFFAGNLLYQSLQAFSGEAAVLEEKMTEKIQWFSDLEIYGYSIDTSALTGLVTVERINTITSEFVGTLAGFTGSTITVFIFLIFIIVEAETLPRRLQAAYPDEMDRFSSIVQNAGAGINTYVITKATVAFGQAIIVAIILSYMGIPGWFMWASITFLLDFVPYVGAPLSFIPPTIISFILFEPVTALLILGALFGNQVAWGQFIEPQLAGQRLDMSPIVLLILVAFWGWAWGIMGMILGVPLAVIMKLALESDPRTRPIAMLLSLNPNASDES
;
A
#
# COMPACT_ATOMS: atom_id res chain seq x y z
N MET A 1 24.64 16.52 53.79
CA MET A 1 23.45 15.65 53.91
C MET A 1 22.63 15.82 52.63
N GLY A 2 22.88 14.95 51.70
CA GLY A 2 22.22 14.95 50.40
C GLY A 2 20.91 14.17 50.46
N ALA A 3 19.82 14.82 50.16
CA ALA A 3 18.53 14.17 49.92
C ALA A 3 18.46 13.67 48.47
N THR A 4 18.73 12.39 48.27
CA THR A 4 18.49 11.71 47.02
C THR A 4 16.97 11.62 46.76
N ASN A 5 16.49 12.43 45.86
CA ASN A 5 15.10 12.43 45.40
C ASN A 5 14.89 11.19 44.50
N SER A 6 14.63 10.05 45.11
CA SER A 6 14.17 8.85 44.38
C SER A 6 12.77 9.10 43.89
N ARG A 7 12.62 9.50 42.62
CA ARG A 7 11.34 9.43 41.90
C ARG A 7 10.92 7.96 41.86
N SER A 8 10.08 7.58 42.81
CA SER A 8 9.39 6.29 42.76
C SER A 8 8.56 6.25 41.46
N PHE A 9 8.91 5.36 40.56
CA PHE A 9 7.97 4.90 39.54
C PHE A 9 6.75 4.35 40.30
N ARG A 10 5.65 5.09 40.37
CA ARG A 10 4.38 4.60 40.93
C ARG A 10 4.05 3.35 40.09
N GLY A 11 4.09 2.19 40.73
CA GLY A 11 3.73 0.94 40.12
C GLY A 11 2.31 1.05 39.60
N VAL A 12 2.15 0.85 38.29
CA VAL A 12 0.84 0.66 37.67
C VAL A 12 0.24 -0.56 38.38
N GLU A 13 -0.88 -0.39 39.10
CA GLU A 13 -1.51 -1.49 39.78
C GLU A 13 -1.78 -2.63 38.79
N VAL A 14 -1.56 -3.88 39.19
CA VAL A 14 -1.75 -5.07 38.34
C VAL A 14 -3.14 -5.10 37.73
N SER A 15 -4.14 -4.60 38.43
CA SER A 15 -5.51 -4.41 37.94
C SER A 15 -5.61 -3.47 36.74
N THR A 16 -4.88 -2.33 36.77
CA THR A 16 -4.85 -1.37 35.66
C THR A 16 -4.18 -1.96 34.44
N LEU A 17 -3.07 -2.70 34.63
CA LEU A 17 -2.36 -3.38 33.54
C LEU A 17 -3.26 -4.44 32.87
N SER A 18 -4.00 -5.21 33.68
CA SER A 18 -4.95 -6.21 33.18
C SER A 18 -6.08 -5.59 32.38
N HIS A 19 -6.65 -4.47 32.83
CA HIS A 19 -7.69 -3.76 32.08
C HIS A 19 -7.19 -3.22 30.75
N ILE A 20 -5.98 -2.63 30.71
CA ILE A 20 -5.35 -2.15 29.48
C ILE A 20 -5.13 -3.31 28.52
N ALA A 21 -4.61 -4.43 28.98
CA ALA A 21 -4.35 -5.62 28.16
C ALA A 21 -5.67 -6.19 27.57
N ILE A 22 -6.74 -6.25 28.37
CA ILE A 22 -8.06 -6.71 27.92
C ILE A 22 -8.63 -5.75 26.85
N LEU A 23 -8.55 -4.43 27.08
CA LEU A 23 -9.03 -3.43 26.12
C LEU A 23 -8.25 -3.50 24.79
N LEU A 24 -6.93 -3.66 24.86
CA LEU A 24 -6.11 -3.87 23.66
C LEU A 24 -6.50 -5.14 22.91
N LEU A 25 -6.69 -6.25 23.63
CA LEU A 25 -7.13 -7.51 23.02
C LEU A 25 -8.49 -7.37 22.35
N ILE A 26 -9.46 -6.77 23.02
CA ILE A 26 -10.80 -6.53 22.47
C ILE A 26 -10.70 -5.62 21.22
N SER A 27 -9.87 -4.56 21.26
CA SER A 27 -9.67 -3.66 20.13
C SER A 27 -9.06 -4.38 18.93
N ILE A 28 -8.04 -5.22 19.14
CA ILE A 28 -7.42 -6.04 18.08
C ILE A 28 -8.43 -7.02 17.50
N LEU A 29 -9.19 -7.73 18.35
CA LEU A 29 -10.25 -8.64 17.88
C LEU A 29 -11.33 -7.89 17.09
N ALA A 30 -11.73 -6.71 17.54
CA ALA A 30 -12.69 -5.87 16.83
C ALA A 30 -12.15 -5.45 15.44
N ILE A 31 -10.89 -5.02 15.35
CA ILE A 31 -10.25 -4.65 14.08
C ILE A 31 -10.27 -5.83 13.11
N ILE A 32 -9.97 -7.04 13.58
CA ILE A 32 -9.94 -8.24 12.74
C ILE A 32 -11.35 -8.66 12.31
N HIS A 33 -12.31 -8.72 13.25
CA HIS A 33 -13.66 -9.21 12.96
C HIS A 33 -14.52 -8.20 12.21
N LEU A 34 -14.32 -6.90 12.44
CA LEU A 34 -14.99 -5.83 11.72
C LEU A 34 -14.28 -5.44 10.40
N LYS A 35 -13.26 -6.19 9.98
CA LYS A 35 -12.58 -6.01 8.70
C LYS A 35 -13.54 -5.77 7.52
N PRO A 36 -14.63 -6.54 7.33
CA PRO A 36 -15.54 -6.36 6.20
C PRO A 36 -16.23 -4.98 6.16
N ILE A 37 -16.27 -4.26 7.27
CA ILE A 37 -16.89 -2.95 7.39
C ILE A 37 -15.82 -1.85 7.46
N ILE A 38 -14.83 -2.01 8.35
CA ILE A 38 -13.82 -0.97 8.60
C ILE A 38 -12.90 -0.79 7.41
N GLN A 39 -12.46 -1.85 6.77
CA GLN A 39 -11.53 -1.77 5.63
C GLN A 39 -12.13 -0.99 4.45
N PRO A 40 -13.35 -1.29 3.94
CA PRO A 40 -13.99 -0.48 2.91
C PRO A 40 -14.24 0.97 3.33
N LEU A 41 -14.57 1.22 4.60
CA LEU A 41 -14.78 2.56 5.14
C LEU A 41 -13.47 3.38 5.11
N VAL A 42 -12.35 2.78 5.51
CA VAL A 42 -11.02 3.42 5.44
C VAL A 42 -10.65 3.73 4.00
N VAL A 43 -10.83 2.77 3.08
CA VAL A 43 -10.56 3.00 1.64
C VAL A 43 -11.44 4.12 1.09
N ALA A 44 -12.74 4.14 1.42
CA ALA A 44 -13.66 5.21 1.01
C ALA A 44 -13.23 6.58 1.55
N THR A 45 -12.77 6.63 2.81
CA THR A 45 -12.25 7.86 3.42
C THR A 45 -10.98 8.36 2.69
N LEU A 46 -10.05 7.47 2.36
CA LEU A 46 -8.86 7.83 1.59
C LEU A 46 -9.20 8.30 0.17
N LEU A 47 -10.14 7.63 -0.50
CA LEU A 47 -10.65 8.06 -1.80
C LEU A 47 -11.35 9.42 -1.71
N PHE A 48 -12.10 9.69 -0.67
CA PHE A 48 -12.70 10.99 -0.43
C PHE A 48 -11.64 12.10 -0.34
N PHE A 49 -10.58 11.90 0.46
CA PHE A 49 -9.49 12.86 0.54
C PHE A 49 -8.76 13.04 -0.79
N LEU A 50 -8.59 11.98 -1.58
CA LEU A 50 -7.98 12.03 -2.91
C LEU A 50 -8.86 12.80 -3.92
N ILE A 51 -10.18 12.59 -3.90
CA ILE A 51 -11.12 13.20 -4.84
C ILE A 51 -11.44 14.65 -4.46
N ARG A 52 -11.33 15.00 -3.18
CA ARG A 52 -11.74 16.32 -2.66
C ARG A 52 -11.07 17.51 -3.36
N PRO A 53 -9.73 17.59 -3.56
CA PRO A 53 -9.11 18.73 -4.23
C PRO A 53 -9.57 18.91 -5.67
N PRO A 54 -9.59 17.90 -6.55
CA PRO A 54 -10.09 18.06 -7.90
C PRO A 54 -11.62 18.34 -7.93
N ALA A 55 -12.38 17.86 -6.93
CA ALA A 55 -13.80 18.16 -6.83
C ALA A 55 -14.03 19.64 -6.51
N GLN A 56 -13.29 20.21 -5.58
CA GLN A 56 -13.36 21.64 -5.26
C GLN A 56 -12.99 22.51 -6.48
N TRP A 57 -11.95 22.15 -7.21
CA TRP A 57 -11.60 22.85 -8.45
C TRP A 57 -12.71 22.78 -9.51
N LEU A 58 -13.37 21.63 -9.65
CA LEU A 58 -14.51 21.45 -10.56
C LEU A 58 -15.74 22.27 -10.09
N GLU A 59 -15.99 22.29 -8.79
CA GLU A 59 -17.07 23.05 -8.15
C GLU A 59 -16.90 24.55 -8.38
N GLU A 60 -15.71 25.09 -8.17
CA GLU A 60 -15.38 26.51 -8.45
C GLU A 60 -15.65 26.87 -9.92
N LYS A 61 -15.38 25.93 -10.83
CA LYS A 61 -15.55 26.16 -12.28
C LYS A 61 -16.97 26.00 -12.79
N TYR A 62 -17.74 25.05 -12.23
CA TYR A 62 -19.07 24.67 -12.71
C TYR A 62 -20.23 24.94 -11.73
N GLY A 63 -19.95 25.32 -10.50
CA GLY A 63 -20.94 25.76 -9.51
C GLY A 63 -21.82 24.68 -8.88
N HIS A 64 -21.52 23.38 -9.10
CA HIS A 64 -22.33 22.27 -8.60
C HIS A 64 -21.50 21.22 -7.86
N PRO A 65 -21.43 21.23 -6.51
CA PRO A 65 -20.59 20.30 -5.74
C PRO A 65 -20.95 18.83 -5.98
N LEU A 66 -22.22 18.46 -5.92
CA LEU A 66 -22.65 17.07 -6.14
C LEU A 66 -22.33 16.56 -7.55
N ALA A 67 -22.40 17.41 -8.57
CA ALA A 67 -22.03 17.05 -9.93
C ALA A 67 -20.52 16.82 -10.06
N ALA A 68 -19.70 17.66 -9.41
CA ALA A 68 -18.25 17.51 -9.40
C ALA A 68 -17.83 16.15 -8.77
N TYR A 69 -18.35 15.86 -7.58
CA TYR A 69 -18.10 14.56 -6.93
C TYR A 69 -18.64 13.38 -7.74
N GLY A 70 -19.83 13.51 -8.37
CA GLY A 70 -20.44 12.47 -9.20
C GLY A 70 -19.59 12.15 -10.43
N ILE A 71 -19.09 13.17 -11.15
CA ILE A 71 -18.21 13.00 -12.31
C ILE A 71 -16.91 12.30 -11.92
N LEU A 72 -16.24 12.76 -10.84
CA LEU A 72 -14.98 12.19 -10.40
C LEU A 72 -15.15 10.76 -9.88
N THR A 73 -16.19 10.49 -9.10
CA THR A 73 -16.50 9.14 -8.62
C THR A 73 -16.75 8.19 -9.79
N THR A 74 -17.54 8.63 -10.79
CA THR A 74 -17.77 7.83 -12.00
C THR A 74 -16.47 7.61 -12.77
N GLY A 75 -15.61 8.62 -12.88
CA GLY A 75 -14.29 8.48 -13.49
C GLY A 75 -13.42 7.44 -12.78
N VAL A 76 -13.38 7.47 -11.44
CA VAL A 76 -12.66 6.48 -10.63
C VAL A 76 -13.23 5.07 -10.86
N VAL A 77 -14.57 4.90 -10.86
CA VAL A 77 -15.21 3.61 -11.16
C VAL A 77 -14.80 3.09 -12.53
N MET A 78 -14.83 3.96 -13.54
CA MET A 78 -14.42 3.58 -14.91
C MET A 78 -12.96 3.15 -14.95
N VAL A 79 -12.04 3.89 -14.30
CA VAL A 79 -10.62 3.53 -14.24
C VAL A 79 -10.45 2.16 -13.59
N PHE A 80 -11.11 1.90 -12.46
CA PHE A 80 -11.05 0.59 -11.80
C PHE A 80 -11.61 -0.53 -12.67
N PHE A 81 -12.72 -0.29 -13.38
CA PHE A 81 -13.32 -1.26 -14.29
C PHE A 81 -12.40 -1.61 -15.47
N PHE A 82 -11.84 -0.60 -16.13
CA PHE A 82 -10.92 -0.82 -17.26
C PHE A 82 -9.61 -1.47 -16.80
N ALA A 83 -9.02 -1.00 -15.69
CA ALA A 83 -7.81 -1.59 -15.13
C ALA A 83 -8.04 -3.05 -14.71
N GLY A 84 -9.16 -3.35 -14.06
CA GLY A 84 -9.55 -4.71 -13.68
C GLY A 84 -9.73 -5.64 -14.89
N ASN A 85 -10.35 -5.14 -15.97
CA ASN A 85 -10.51 -5.91 -17.20
C ASN A 85 -9.16 -6.20 -17.90
N LEU A 86 -8.30 -5.19 -18.01
CA LEU A 86 -6.95 -5.36 -18.56
C LEU A 86 -6.11 -6.31 -17.72
N LEU A 87 -6.22 -6.22 -16.40
CA LEU A 87 -5.52 -7.10 -15.48
C LEU A 87 -6.01 -8.55 -15.64
N TYR A 88 -7.32 -8.77 -15.74
CA TYR A 88 -7.88 -10.09 -15.99
C TYR A 88 -7.39 -10.69 -17.31
N GLN A 89 -7.41 -9.89 -18.40
CA GLN A 89 -6.88 -10.33 -19.71
C GLN A 89 -5.39 -10.67 -19.63
N SER A 90 -4.60 -9.87 -18.90
CA SER A 90 -3.17 -10.10 -18.72
C SER A 90 -2.88 -11.37 -17.92
N LEU A 91 -3.69 -11.67 -16.90
CA LEU A 91 -3.62 -12.92 -16.14
C LEU A 91 -3.94 -14.14 -17.02
N GLN A 92 -4.96 -14.03 -17.86
CA GLN A 92 -5.31 -15.10 -18.81
C GLN A 92 -4.18 -15.35 -19.82
N ALA A 93 -3.58 -14.26 -20.36
CA ALA A 93 -2.44 -14.37 -21.24
C ALA A 93 -1.23 -15.03 -20.55
N PHE A 94 -0.94 -14.66 -19.31
CA PHE A 94 0.13 -15.27 -18.52
C PHE A 94 -0.11 -16.75 -18.26
N SER A 95 -1.33 -17.15 -17.89
CA SER A 95 -1.72 -18.56 -17.71
C SER A 95 -1.64 -19.34 -19.02
N GLY A 96 -2.00 -18.72 -20.15
CA GLY A 96 -1.90 -19.33 -21.47
C GLY A 96 -0.47 -19.70 -21.90
N GLU A 97 0.51 -18.95 -21.40
CA GLU A 97 1.94 -19.19 -21.68
C GLU A 97 2.61 -20.15 -20.67
N ALA A 98 1.85 -20.70 -19.72
CA ALA A 98 2.39 -21.53 -18.65
C ALA A 98 3.18 -22.75 -19.17
N ALA A 99 2.67 -23.41 -20.21
CA ALA A 99 3.34 -24.57 -20.81
C ALA A 99 4.67 -24.20 -21.47
N VAL A 100 4.74 -23.06 -22.14
CA VAL A 100 5.96 -22.54 -22.76
C VAL A 100 6.99 -22.15 -21.69
N LEU A 101 6.53 -21.56 -20.57
CA LEU A 101 7.42 -21.23 -19.45
C LEU A 101 7.99 -22.45 -18.77
N GLU A 102 7.17 -23.50 -18.59
CA GLU A 102 7.64 -24.78 -18.01
C GLU A 102 8.64 -25.48 -18.91
N GLU A 103 8.37 -25.56 -20.24
CA GLU A 103 9.28 -26.14 -21.24
C GLU A 103 10.63 -25.42 -21.23
N LYS A 104 10.63 -24.09 -21.35
CA LYS A 104 11.85 -23.29 -21.34
C LYS A 104 12.59 -23.34 -20.02
N MET A 105 11.89 -23.41 -18.89
CA MET A 105 12.53 -23.61 -17.59
C MET A 105 13.25 -24.96 -17.54
N THR A 106 12.62 -26.03 -18.05
CA THR A 106 13.20 -27.36 -18.10
C THR A 106 14.46 -27.38 -18.99
N GLU A 107 14.41 -26.74 -20.16
CA GLU A 107 15.59 -26.59 -21.04
C GLU A 107 16.73 -25.84 -20.32
N LYS A 108 16.43 -24.76 -19.63
CA LYS A 108 17.44 -24.00 -18.87
C LYS A 108 18.03 -24.82 -17.73
N ILE A 109 17.21 -25.57 -16.99
CA ILE A 109 17.68 -26.46 -15.92
C ILE A 109 18.62 -27.55 -16.48
N GLN A 110 18.25 -28.17 -17.61
CA GLN A 110 19.10 -29.14 -18.27
C GLN A 110 20.44 -28.52 -18.70
N TRP A 111 20.38 -27.35 -19.34
CA TRP A 111 21.60 -26.63 -19.72
C TRP A 111 22.51 -26.35 -18.52
N PHE A 112 21.96 -25.96 -17.37
CA PHE A 112 22.72 -25.73 -16.12
C PHE A 112 23.24 -27.03 -15.53
N SER A 113 22.51 -28.14 -15.60
CA SER A 113 22.97 -29.47 -15.10
C SER A 113 24.09 -30.05 -15.93
N ASP A 114 24.11 -29.72 -17.23
CA ASP A 114 25.18 -30.18 -18.18
C ASP A 114 26.44 -29.32 -18.06
N LEU A 115 26.43 -28.20 -17.33
CA LEU A 115 27.58 -27.38 -17.05
C LEU A 115 28.44 -28.04 -15.97
N GLU A 116 29.55 -28.67 -16.37
CA GLU A 116 30.61 -29.10 -15.46
C GLU A 116 31.56 -27.92 -15.15
N ILE A 117 31.49 -27.41 -13.91
CA ILE A 117 32.43 -26.40 -13.43
C ILE A 117 33.47 -27.11 -12.55
N TYR A 118 34.72 -27.18 -13.00
CA TYR A 118 35.81 -27.84 -12.29
C TYR A 118 35.56 -29.33 -11.95
N GLY A 119 34.76 -30.05 -12.78
CA GLY A 119 34.43 -31.46 -12.54
C GLY A 119 33.29 -31.69 -11.52
N TYR A 120 32.59 -30.65 -11.10
CA TYR A 120 31.38 -30.73 -10.28
C TYR A 120 30.16 -30.40 -11.12
N SER A 121 29.18 -31.30 -11.13
CA SER A 121 27.84 -31.01 -11.67
C SER A 121 27.05 -30.11 -10.70
N ILE A 122 26.34 -29.15 -11.25
CA ILE A 122 25.46 -28.26 -10.43
C ILE A 122 24.20 -29.04 -10.05
N ASP A 123 23.93 -29.17 -8.74
CA ASP A 123 22.67 -29.74 -8.29
C ASP A 123 21.52 -28.78 -8.58
N THR A 124 20.76 -29.05 -9.61
CA THR A 124 19.59 -28.27 -10.03
C THR A 124 18.26 -28.80 -9.46
N SER A 125 18.30 -29.79 -8.58
CA SER A 125 17.10 -30.43 -8.00
C SER A 125 16.16 -29.46 -7.30
N ALA A 126 16.73 -28.41 -6.65
CA ALA A 126 15.96 -27.35 -6.02
C ALA A 126 15.21 -26.45 -7.01
N LEU A 127 15.63 -26.40 -8.28
CA LEU A 127 15.01 -25.59 -9.32
C LEU A 127 13.90 -26.35 -10.06
N THR A 128 13.95 -27.68 -10.05
CA THR A 128 12.91 -28.52 -10.66
C THR A 128 11.59 -28.34 -9.93
N GLY A 129 10.55 -27.98 -10.68
CA GLY A 129 9.21 -27.78 -10.12
C GLY A 129 8.96 -26.37 -9.53
N LEU A 130 9.88 -25.43 -9.64
CA LEU A 130 9.63 -24.02 -9.25
C LEU A 130 8.61 -23.35 -10.20
N VAL A 131 8.72 -23.63 -11.50
CA VAL A 131 7.83 -23.10 -12.54
C VAL A 131 7.17 -24.28 -13.24
N THR A 132 5.94 -24.57 -12.88
CA THR A 132 5.10 -25.60 -13.49
C THR A 132 3.77 -25.02 -13.93
N VAL A 133 3.13 -25.62 -14.95
CA VAL A 133 1.79 -25.23 -15.39
C VAL A 133 0.81 -25.21 -14.21
N GLU A 134 0.88 -26.20 -13.32
CA GLU A 134 0.01 -26.29 -12.15
C GLU A 134 0.21 -25.11 -11.20
N ARG A 135 1.46 -24.74 -10.88
CA ARG A 135 1.76 -23.58 -10.01
C ARG A 135 1.35 -22.26 -10.62
N ILE A 136 1.63 -22.06 -11.91
CA ILE A 136 1.24 -20.84 -12.62
C ILE A 136 -0.30 -20.71 -12.60
N ASN A 137 -1.03 -21.78 -12.89
CA ASN A 137 -2.49 -21.78 -12.86
C ASN A 137 -3.04 -21.58 -11.44
N THR A 138 -2.40 -22.15 -10.43
CA THR A 138 -2.79 -21.95 -9.02
C THR A 138 -2.61 -20.48 -8.63
N ILE A 139 -1.43 -19.89 -8.87
CA ILE A 139 -1.17 -18.49 -8.58
C ILE A 139 -2.15 -17.58 -9.33
N THR A 140 -2.39 -17.86 -10.62
CA THR A 140 -3.33 -17.10 -11.45
C THR A 140 -4.75 -17.18 -10.90
N SER A 141 -5.22 -18.39 -10.53
CA SER A 141 -6.57 -18.59 -9.98
C SER A 141 -6.75 -17.94 -8.60
N GLU A 142 -5.75 -17.99 -7.73
CA GLU A 142 -5.76 -17.29 -6.44
C GLU A 142 -5.81 -15.76 -6.64
N PHE A 143 -5.07 -15.26 -7.62
CA PHE A 143 -5.08 -13.83 -7.94
C PHE A 143 -6.42 -13.38 -8.51
N VAL A 144 -7.01 -14.18 -9.42
CA VAL A 144 -8.38 -13.96 -9.94
C VAL A 144 -9.41 -14.01 -8.81
N GLY A 145 -9.30 -14.97 -7.88
CA GLY A 145 -10.14 -15.06 -6.70
C GLY A 145 -10.02 -13.83 -5.79
N THR A 146 -8.80 -13.33 -5.62
CA THR A 146 -8.54 -12.08 -4.89
C THR A 146 -9.19 -10.89 -5.57
N LEU A 147 -9.04 -10.76 -6.90
CA LEU A 147 -9.69 -9.69 -7.68
C LEU A 147 -11.22 -9.76 -7.59
N ALA A 148 -11.80 -10.95 -7.66
CA ALA A 148 -13.24 -11.13 -7.50
C ALA A 148 -13.72 -10.71 -6.10
N GLY A 149 -12.94 -11.02 -5.06
CA GLY A 149 -13.17 -10.53 -3.70
C GLY A 149 -13.11 -9.00 -3.60
N PHE A 150 -12.20 -8.36 -4.33
CA PHE A 150 -12.14 -6.90 -4.42
C PHE A 150 -13.39 -6.30 -5.05
N THR A 151 -13.98 -6.95 -6.07
CA THR A 151 -15.18 -6.44 -6.73
C THR A 151 -16.36 -6.30 -5.76
N GLY A 152 -16.57 -7.29 -4.88
CA GLY A 152 -17.60 -7.21 -3.83
C GLY A 152 -17.34 -6.08 -2.83
N SER A 153 -16.09 -5.94 -2.39
CA SER A 153 -15.68 -4.85 -1.49
C SER A 153 -15.75 -3.48 -2.15
N THR A 154 -15.53 -3.39 -3.46
CA THR A 154 -15.56 -2.13 -4.24
C THR A 154 -16.95 -1.49 -4.20
N ILE A 155 -18.02 -2.26 -4.32
CA ILE A 155 -19.40 -1.75 -4.19
C ILE A 155 -19.59 -1.12 -2.81
N THR A 156 -19.16 -1.79 -1.75
CA THR A 156 -19.25 -1.28 -0.37
C THR A 156 -18.42 0.00 -0.19
N VAL A 157 -17.22 0.07 -0.79
CA VAL A 157 -16.38 1.28 -0.79
C VAL A 157 -17.11 2.45 -1.43
N PHE A 158 -17.73 2.26 -2.59
CA PHE A 158 -18.46 3.34 -3.27
C PHE A 158 -19.73 3.75 -2.52
N ILE A 159 -20.44 2.82 -1.88
CA ILE A 159 -21.56 3.16 -1.00
C ILE A 159 -21.06 4.05 0.14
N PHE A 160 -20.01 3.65 0.86
CA PHE A 160 -19.44 4.49 1.92
C PHE A 160 -18.91 5.82 1.40
N LEU A 161 -18.27 5.85 0.23
CA LEU A 161 -17.79 7.08 -0.38
C LEU A 161 -18.93 8.08 -0.64
N ILE A 162 -20.07 7.61 -1.19
CA ILE A 162 -21.25 8.44 -1.41
C ILE A 162 -21.75 9.00 -0.08
N PHE A 163 -21.88 8.16 0.96
CA PHE A 163 -22.30 8.61 2.29
C PHE A 163 -21.31 9.61 2.90
N ILE A 164 -20.01 9.39 2.77
CA ILE A 164 -18.98 10.31 3.27
C ILE A 164 -19.09 11.66 2.54
N ILE A 165 -19.26 11.68 1.23
CA ILE A 165 -19.43 12.92 0.44
C ILE A 165 -20.64 13.70 0.94
N VAL A 166 -21.80 13.05 1.10
CA VAL A 166 -23.05 13.69 1.58
C VAL A 166 -22.89 14.19 3.01
N GLU A 167 -22.23 13.42 3.88
CA GLU A 167 -22.06 13.74 5.29
C GLU A 167 -20.97 14.79 5.54
N ALA A 168 -20.00 14.93 4.62
CA ALA A 168 -18.87 15.85 4.77
C ALA A 168 -19.27 17.32 4.96
N GLU A 169 -20.44 17.73 4.46
CA GLU A 169 -20.95 19.07 4.63
C GLU A 169 -21.75 19.24 5.94
N THR A 170 -22.38 18.19 6.43
CA THR A 170 -23.33 18.25 7.55
C THR A 170 -22.68 17.88 8.88
N LEU A 171 -21.74 16.96 8.88
CA LEU A 171 -21.04 16.47 10.07
C LEU A 171 -20.32 17.59 10.86
N PRO A 172 -19.56 18.51 10.23
CA PRO A 172 -18.92 19.61 10.97
C PRO A 172 -19.90 20.49 11.73
N ARG A 173 -21.05 20.79 11.11
CA ARG A 173 -22.11 21.62 11.76
C ARG A 173 -22.73 20.92 12.98
N ARG A 174 -22.94 19.58 12.89
CA ARG A 174 -23.47 18.79 14.02
C ARG A 174 -22.44 18.68 15.14
N LEU A 175 -21.16 18.48 14.81
CA LEU A 175 -20.08 18.43 15.79
C LEU A 175 -19.91 19.78 16.50
N GLN A 176 -19.98 20.88 15.77
CA GLN A 176 -19.93 22.23 16.35
C GLN A 176 -21.12 22.50 17.32
N ALA A 177 -22.30 22.00 16.97
CA ALA A 177 -23.45 22.13 17.84
C ALA A 177 -23.36 21.25 19.10
N ALA A 178 -22.76 20.06 18.99
CA ALA A 178 -22.62 19.11 20.09
C ALA A 178 -21.44 19.40 21.01
N TYR A 179 -20.30 19.87 20.45
CA TYR A 179 -19.05 20.09 21.15
C TYR A 179 -18.40 21.40 20.71
N PRO A 180 -19.00 22.56 21.08
CA PRO A 180 -18.53 23.87 20.61
C PRO A 180 -17.11 24.19 21.05
N ASP A 181 -16.70 23.80 22.25
CA ASP A 181 -15.39 24.10 22.85
C ASP A 181 -14.25 23.23 22.27
N GLU A 182 -14.57 22.09 21.64
CA GLU A 182 -13.61 21.16 21.08
C GLU A 182 -13.50 21.25 19.55
N MET A 183 -14.35 22.07 18.92
CA MET A 183 -14.48 22.12 17.46
C MET A 183 -13.19 22.58 16.77
N ASP A 184 -12.49 23.57 17.32
CA ASP A 184 -11.24 24.09 16.77
C ASP A 184 -10.16 23.01 16.75
N ARG A 185 -10.08 22.22 17.81
CA ARG A 185 -9.17 21.07 17.89
C ARG A 185 -9.57 20.00 16.89
N PHE A 186 -10.86 19.67 16.79
CA PHE A 186 -11.35 18.64 15.88
C PHE A 186 -11.12 19.05 14.40
N SER A 187 -11.42 20.31 14.07
CA SER A 187 -11.21 20.82 12.72
C SER A 187 -9.73 20.83 12.32
N SER A 188 -8.84 21.19 13.23
CA SER A 188 -7.39 21.17 12.99
C SER A 188 -6.87 19.74 12.76
N ILE A 189 -7.33 18.75 13.54
CA ILE A 189 -6.97 17.34 13.32
C ILE A 189 -7.41 16.87 11.94
N VAL A 190 -8.68 17.11 11.58
CA VAL A 190 -9.24 16.68 10.30
C VAL A 190 -8.55 17.36 9.11
N GLN A 191 -8.24 18.65 9.22
CA GLN A 191 -7.53 19.39 8.18
C GLN A 191 -6.09 18.92 8.02
N ASN A 192 -5.34 18.78 9.11
CA ASN A 192 -3.96 18.34 9.09
C ASN A 192 -3.83 16.87 8.63
N ALA A 193 -4.71 15.99 9.13
CA ALA A 193 -4.77 14.61 8.68
C ALA A 193 -5.13 14.54 7.19
N GLY A 194 -6.13 15.30 6.76
CA GLY A 194 -6.54 15.35 5.36
C GLY A 194 -5.42 15.84 4.44
N ALA A 195 -4.70 16.89 4.82
CA ALA A 195 -3.57 17.42 4.05
C ALA A 195 -2.40 16.41 4.01
N GLY A 196 -2.07 15.78 5.14
CA GLY A 196 -1.02 14.77 5.21
C GLY A 196 -1.34 13.53 4.38
N ILE A 197 -2.55 13.00 4.53
CA ILE A 197 -3.03 11.83 3.76
C ILE A 197 -3.04 12.16 2.26
N ASN A 198 -3.58 13.31 1.87
CA ASN A 198 -3.68 13.72 0.49
C ASN A 198 -2.29 13.82 -0.17
N THR A 199 -1.36 14.51 0.51
CA THR A 199 0.02 14.62 0.04
C THR A 199 0.67 13.24 -0.12
N TYR A 200 0.53 12.36 0.88
CA TYR A 200 1.07 11.01 0.82
C TYR A 200 0.46 10.20 -0.34
N VAL A 201 -0.87 10.14 -0.43
CA VAL A 201 -1.55 9.31 -1.44
C VAL A 201 -1.25 9.82 -2.85
N ILE A 202 -1.27 11.13 -3.10
CA ILE A 202 -0.94 11.70 -4.41
C ILE A 202 0.51 11.42 -4.77
N THR A 203 1.44 11.65 -3.84
CA THR A 203 2.87 11.39 -4.09
C THR A 203 3.10 9.92 -4.40
N LYS A 204 2.60 9.02 -3.55
CA LYS A 204 2.73 7.57 -3.76
C LYS A 204 2.05 7.10 -5.04
N ALA A 205 0.83 7.56 -5.33
CA ALA A 205 0.15 7.22 -6.57
C ALA A 205 0.93 7.70 -7.81
N THR A 206 1.53 8.90 -7.76
CA THR A 206 2.34 9.43 -8.86
C THR A 206 3.61 8.60 -9.07
N VAL A 207 4.32 8.29 -8.00
CA VAL A 207 5.54 7.46 -8.04
C VAL A 207 5.21 6.06 -8.55
N ALA A 208 4.23 5.39 -7.92
CA ALA A 208 3.80 4.05 -8.29
C ALA A 208 3.33 3.96 -9.75
N PHE A 209 2.58 4.96 -10.22
CA PHE A 209 2.11 5.02 -11.60
C PHE A 209 3.27 5.23 -12.59
N GLY A 210 4.20 6.12 -12.29
CA GLY A 210 5.39 6.34 -13.11
C GLY A 210 6.27 5.10 -13.21
N GLN A 211 6.52 4.43 -12.10
CA GLN A 211 7.24 3.14 -12.08
C GLN A 211 6.54 2.07 -12.91
N ALA A 212 5.22 1.91 -12.69
CA ALA A 212 4.42 0.90 -13.39
C ALA A 212 4.39 1.12 -14.91
N ILE A 213 4.33 2.36 -15.38
CA ILE A 213 4.39 2.68 -16.81
C ILE A 213 5.72 2.22 -17.40
N ILE A 214 6.85 2.51 -16.75
CA ILE A 214 8.17 2.11 -17.24
C ILE A 214 8.30 0.59 -17.25
N VAL A 215 7.83 -0.10 -16.19
CA VAL A 215 7.78 -1.56 -16.14
C VAL A 215 6.91 -2.10 -17.29
N ALA A 216 5.73 -1.53 -17.52
CA ALA A 216 4.85 -1.93 -18.62
C ALA A 216 5.55 -1.78 -19.99
N ILE A 217 6.25 -0.67 -20.22
CA ILE A 217 6.98 -0.42 -21.46
C ILE A 217 8.10 -1.45 -21.65
N ILE A 218 8.93 -1.67 -20.63
CA ILE A 218 10.06 -2.63 -20.68
C ILE A 218 9.52 -4.02 -20.97
N LEU A 219 8.56 -4.51 -20.18
CA LEU A 219 8.07 -5.88 -20.27
C LEU A 219 7.26 -6.14 -21.55
N SER A 220 6.44 -5.17 -21.99
CA SER A 220 5.68 -5.28 -23.23
C SER A 220 6.59 -5.26 -24.48
N TYR A 221 7.61 -4.39 -24.49
CA TYR A 221 8.58 -4.33 -25.58
C TYR A 221 9.39 -5.62 -25.71
N MET A 222 9.74 -6.21 -24.57
CA MET A 222 10.45 -7.50 -24.54
C MET A 222 9.53 -8.71 -24.77
N GLY A 223 8.20 -8.52 -24.91
CA GLY A 223 7.26 -9.62 -25.11
C GLY A 223 7.10 -10.55 -23.92
N ILE A 224 7.33 -10.06 -22.69
CA ILE A 224 7.15 -10.86 -21.48
C ILE A 224 5.66 -11.09 -21.21
N PRO A 225 5.20 -12.35 -21.08
CA PRO A 225 3.80 -12.65 -20.85
C PRO A 225 3.31 -12.06 -19.52
N GLY A 226 2.08 -11.55 -19.52
CA GLY A 226 1.51 -10.90 -18.33
C GLY A 226 2.14 -9.54 -17.99
N TRP A 227 2.74 -8.83 -18.96
CA TRP A 227 3.40 -7.54 -18.73
C TRP A 227 2.53 -6.53 -17.97
N PHE A 228 1.24 -6.45 -18.28
CA PHE A 228 0.31 -5.54 -17.57
C PHE A 228 0.02 -6.01 -16.14
N MET A 229 -0.03 -7.31 -15.92
CA MET A 229 -0.13 -7.89 -14.56
C MET A 229 1.07 -7.47 -13.71
N TRP A 230 2.29 -7.63 -14.23
CA TRP A 230 3.52 -7.25 -13.52
C TRP A 230 3.60 -5.75 -13.25
N ALA A 231 3.21 -4.92 -14.22
CA ALA A 231 3.11 -3.47 -14.03
C ALA A 231 2.08 -3.10 -12.96
N SER A 232 0.91 -3.76 -12.95
CA SER A 232 -0.12 -3.55 -11.94
C SER A 232 0.33 -3.99 -10.54
N ILE A 233 1.05 -5.11 -10.45
CA ILE A 233 1.67 -5.58 -9.21
C ILE A 233 2.70 -4.56 -8.71
N THR A 234 3.54 -4.02 -9.60
CA THR A 234 4.49 -2.95 -9.26
C THR A 234 3.77 -1.74 -8.69
N PHE A 235 2.70 -1.27 -9.34
CA PHE A 235 1.87 -0.17 -8.85
C PHE A 235 1.32 -0.41 -7.45
N LEU A 236 0.74 -1.58 -7.21
CA LEU A 236 0.13 -1.91 -5.91
C LEU A 236 1.18 -2.10 -4.81
N LEU A 237 2.27 -2.79 -5.11
CA LEU A 237 3.32 -3.09 -4.14
C LEU A 237 4.15 -1.87 -3.77
N ASP A 238 4.22 -0.84 -4.61
CA ASP A 238 4.93 0.40 -4.27
C ASP A 238 4.36 1.10 -3.03
N PHE A 239 3.09 0.86 -2.71
CA PHE A 239 2.47 1.33 -1.47
C PHE A 239 2.95 0.58 -0.22
N VAL A 240 3.65 -0.56 -0.37
CA VAL A 240 4.15 -1.38 0.75
C VAL A 240 5.64 -1.11 0.96
N PRO A 241 6.04 -0.32 1.95
CA PRO A 241 7.43 0.04 2.18
C PRO A 241 8.33 -1.18 2.36
N TYR A 242 9.55 -1.13 1.83
CA TYR A 242 10.63 -2.11 1.95
C TYR A 242 10.34 -3.49 1.34
N VAL A 243 9.11 -3.98 1.37
CA VAL A 243 8.72 -5.30 0.86
C VAL A 243 8.28 -5.23 -0.60
N GLY A 244 7.63 -4.13 -0.97
CA GLY A 244 7.05 -3.96 -2.30
C GLY A 244 8.09 -3.96 -3.41
N ALA A 245 9.18 -3.23 -3.22
CA ALA A 245 10.22 -3.11 -4.21
C ALA A 245 10.78 -4.47 -4.69
N PRO A 246 11.32 -5.35 -3.82
CA PRO A 246 11.82 -6.66 -4.26
C PRO A 246 10.75 -7.53 -4.94
N LEU A 247 9.54 -7.55 -4.38
CA LEU A 247 8.45 -8.36 -4.91
C LEU A 247 7.93 -7.87 -6.28
N SER A 248 8.15 -6.60 -6.62
CA SER A 248 7.70 -6.04 -7.89
C SER A 248 8.62 -6.41 -9.06
N PHE A 249 9.95 -6.47 -8.87
CA PHE A 249 10.88 -6.71 -9.99
C PHE A 249 11.47 -8.12 -10.03
N ILE A 250 11.55 -8.85 -8.88
CA ILE A 250 12.16 -10.20 -8.85
C ILE A 250 11.39 -11.19 -9.73
N PRO A 251 10.05 -11.35 -9.63
CA PRO A 251 9.35 -12.35 -10.44
C PRO A 251 9.46 -12.10 -11.96
N PRO A 252 9.22 -10.90 -12.51
CA PRO A 252 9.42 -10.67 -13.94
C PRO A 252 10.87 -10.84 -14.39
N THR A 253 11.85 -10.59 -13.51
CA THR A 253 13.24 -10.89 -13.79
C THR A 253 13.48 -12.40 -13.91
N ILE A 254 12.93 -13.21 -13.01
CA ILE A 254 13.04 -14.68 -13.11
C ILE A 254 12.47 -15.16 -14.44
N ILE A 255 11.30 -14.66 -14.84
CA ILE A 255 10.68 -14.99 -16.13
C ILE A 255 11.60 -14.57 -17.29
N SER A 256 12.26 -13.43 -17.17
CA SER A 256 13.23 -12.98 -18.18
C SER A 256 14.40 -13.95 -18.35
N PHE A 257 14.93 -14.50 -17.24
CA PHE A 257 15.98 -15.52 -17.29
C PHE A 257 15.52 -16.83 -17.90
N ILE A 258 14.24 -17.17 -17.79
CA ILE A 258 13.65 -18.36 -18.42
C ILE A 258 13.54 -18.14 -19.93
N LEU A 259 13.04 -16.98 -20.35
CA LEU A 259 12.67 -16.71 -21.74
C LEU A 259 13.86 -16.31 -22.64
N PHE A 260 14.86 -15.62 -22.08
CA PHE A 260 15.92 -14.97 -22.84
C PHE A 260 17.32 -15.52 -22.51
N GLU A 261 18.28 -15.17 -23.38
CA GLU A 261 19.69 -15.37 -23.12
C GLU A 261 20.16 -14.57 -21.90
N PRO A 262 21.19 -15.05 -21.16
CA PRO A 262 21.63 -14.44 -19.90
C PRO A 262 21.94 -12.93 -20.01
N VAL A 263 22.54 -12.48 -21.12
CA VAL A 263 22.84 -11.05 -21.32
C VAL A 263 21.58 -10.22 -21.40
N THR A 264 20.59 -10.67 -22.17
CA THR A 264 19.29 -9.98 -22.29
C THR A 264 18.54 -9.96 -20.97
N ALA A 265 18.54 -11.07 -20.24
CA ALA A 265 17.91 -11.15 -18.93
C ALA A 265 18.58 -10.20 -17.91
N LEU A 266 19.92 -10.09 -17.92
CA LEU A 266 20.66 -9.15 -17.10
C LEU A 266 20.37 -7.68 -17.47
N LEU A 267 20.17 -7.37 -18.75
CA LEU A 267 19.76 -6.03 -19.18
C LEU A 267 18.36 -5.69 -18.68
N ILE A 268 17.42 -6.64 -18.72
CA ILE A 268 16.07 -6.46 -18.17
C ILE A 268 16.13 -6.27 -16.65
N LEU A 269 16.89 -7.09 -15.92
CA LEU A 269 17.13 -6.91 -14.49
C LEU A 269 17.69 -5.51 -14.20
N GLY A 270 18.72 -5.09 -14.94
CA GLY A 270 19.33 -3.76 -14.78
C GLY A 270 18.34 -2.63 -15.03
N ALA A 271 17.48 -2.77 -16.04
CA ALA A 271 16.44 -1.77 -16.35
C ALA A 271 15.34 -1.71 -15.27
N LEU A 272 14.84 -2.86 -14.81
CA LEU A 272 13.82 -2.93 -13.75
C LEU A 272 14.39 -2.44 -12.41
N PHE A 273 15.58 -2.88 -12.04
CA PHE A 273 16.25 -2.43 -10.81
C PHE A 273 16.61 -0.94 -10.88
N GLY A 274 17.13 -0.48 -12.03
CA GLY A 274 17.42 0.94 -12.27
C GLY A 274 16.16 1.81 -12.16
N ASN A 275 15.04 1.34 -12.72
CA ASN A 275 13.72 2.01 -12.55
C ASN A 275 13.34 2.11 -11.07
N GLN A 276 13.47 1.02 -10.30
CA GLN A 276 13.17 0.98 -8.88
C GLN A 276 14.03 1.98 -8.08
N VAL A 277 15.33 2.03 -8.37
CA VAL A 277 16.27 2.95 -7.71
C VAL A 277 15.97 4.40 -8.11
N ALA A 278 15.72 4.68 -9.40
CA ALA A 278 15.43 6.02 -9.89
C ALA A 278 14.19 6.63 -9.23
N TRP A 279 13.11 5.88 -9.17
CA TRP A 279 11.88 6.36 -8.57
C TRP A 279 11.94 6.37 -7.03
N GLY A 280 12.37 5.29 -6.39
CA GLY A 280 12.33 5.16 -4.94
C GLY A 280 13.38 6.00 -4.21
N GLN A 281 14.57 6.18 -4.78
CA GLN A 281 15.65 6.91 -4.09
C GLN A 281 15.82 8.36 -4.55
N PHE A 282 15.42 8.70 -5.78
CA PHE A 282 15.60 10.05 -6.31
C PHE A 282 14.29 10.80 -6.49
N ILE A 283 13.28 10.23 -7.13
CA ILE A 283 12.05 10.95 -7.48
C ILE A 283 11.11 11.03 -6.28
N GLU A 284 10.89 9.92 -5.56
CA GLU A 284 9.98 9.88 -4.42
C GLU A 284 10.35 10.90 -3.32
N PRO A 285 11.61 11.01 -2.86
CA PRO A 285 11.99 12.03 -1.86
C PRO A 285 11.77 13.46 -2.33
N GLN A 286 11.95 13.74 -3.63
CA GLN A 286 11.71 15.06 -4.20
C GLN A 286 10.23 15.43 -4.22
N LEU A 287 9.32 14.45 -4.45
CA LEU A 287 7.89 14.65 -4.47
C LEU A 287 7.27 14.65 -3.06
N ALA A 288 7.74 13.76 -2.19
CA ALA A 288 7.21 13.59 -0.83
C ALA A 288 7.59 14.76 0.10
N GLY A 289 8.75 15.38 -0.13
CA GLY A 289 9.31 16.33 0.83
C GLY A 289 9.61 15.68 2.19
N GLN A 290 9.82 16.48 3.25
CA GLN A 290 10.15 15.99 4.60
C GLN A 290 8.91 15.63 5.45
N ARG A 291 7.77 15.28 4.86
CA ARG A 291 6.46 15.30 5.54
C ARG A 291 6.04 14.04 6.29
N LEU A 292 6.75 12.93 6.15
CA LEU A 292 6.48 11.72 6.93
C LEU A 292 7.55 11.56 8.01
N ASP A 293 7.53 12.41 9.02
CA ASP A 293 8.43 12.30 10.18
C ASP A 293 8.03 11.07 11.02
N MET A 294 8.31 9.85 10.50
CA MET A 294 8.03 8.58 11.18
C MET A 294 9.27 7.68 11.18
N SER A 295 9.51 7.03 12.30
CA SER A 295 10.57 6.04 12.42
C SER A 295 10.35 4.87 11.44
N PRO A 296 11.37 4.51 10.60
CA PRO A 296 11.25 3.40 9.64
C PRO A 296 10.87 2.07 10.30
N ILE A 297 11.38 1.79 11.48
CA ILE A 297 11.08 0.55 12.20
C ILE A 297 9.63 0.51 12.70
N VAL A 298 9.12 1.65 13.16
CA VAL A 298 7.70 1.78 13.56
C VAL A 298 6.79 1.59 12.36
N LEU A 299 7.14 2.20 11.24
CA LEU A 299 6.39 2.06 10.00
C LEU A 299 6.35 0.60 9.54
N LEU A 300 7.48 -0.10 9.58
CA LEU A 300 7.56 -1.52 9.24
C LEU A 300 6.68 -2.38 10.15
N ILE A 301 6.71 -2.13 11.47
CA ILE A 301 5.88 -2.85 12.44
C ILE A 301 4.38 -2.60 12.17
N LEU A 302 4.00 -1.35 11.90
CA LEU A 302 2.60 -1.01 11.60
C LEU A 302 2.13 -1.62 10.29
N VAL A 303 2.94 -1.59 9.24
CA VAL A 303 2.62 -2.26 7.97
C VAL A 303 2.50 -3.77 8.14
N ALA A 304 3.40 -4.40 8.93
CA ALA A 304 3.31 -5.82 9.25
C ALA A 304 2.05 -6.15 10.07
N PHE A 305 1.70 -5.33 11.06
CA PHE A 305 0.48 -5.49 11.85
C PHE A 305 -0.78 -5.39 10.98
N TRP A 306 -0.89 -4.37 10.14
CA TRP A 306 -2.04 -4.22 9.26
C TRP A 306 -2.08 -5.29 8.19
N GLY A 307 -0.91 -5.75 7.71
CA GLY A 307 -0.79 -6.89 6.80
C GLY A 307 -1.32 -8.19 7.43
N TRP A 308 -0.98 -8.44 8.69
CA TRP A 308 -1.52 -9.57 9.43
C TRP A 308 -3.02 -9.45 9.67
N ALA A 309 -3.52 -8.26 10.03
CA ALA A 309 -4.94 -8.05 10.33
C ALA A 309 -5.83 -8.09 9.07
N TRP A 310 -5.41 -7.45 7.98
CA TRP A 310 -6.24 -7.23 6.79
C TRP A 310 -5.65 -7.76 5.48
N GLY A 311 -4.50 -8.45 5.52
CA GLY A 311 -3.81 -8.97 4.34
C GLY A 311 -3.15 -7.86 3.50
N ILE A 312 -3.04 -8.08 2.20
CA ILE A 312 -2.38 -7.15 1.26
C ILE A 312 -2.97 -5.74 1.35
N MET A 313 -4.30 -5.60 1.45
CA MET A 313 -4.94 -4.29 1.64
C MET A 313 -4.52 -3.61 2.93
N GLY A 314 -4.33 -4.37 4.00
CA GLY A 314 -3.79 -3.83 5.25
C GLY A 314 -2.38 -3.29 5.10
N MET A 315 -1.52 -3.98 4.34
CA MET A 315 -0.17 -3.48 4.05
C MET A 315 -0.20 -2.16 3.25
N ILE A 316 -1.05 -2.08 2.23
CA ILE A 316 -1.23 -0.87 1.41
C ILE A 316 -1.76 0.30 2.25
N LEU A 317 -2.74 0.03 3.13
CA LEU A 317 -3.35 1.02 4.02
C LEU A 317 -2.49 1.34 5.24
N GLY A 318 -1.47 0.54 5.51
CA GLY A 318 -0.65 0.63 6.73
C GLY A 318 -0.01 1.99 6.95
N VAL A 319 0.53 2.60 5.90
CA VAL A 319 1.15 3.94 5.99
C VAL A 319 0.11 5.04 6.21
N PRO A 320 -0.98 5.16 5.43
CA PRO A 320 -2.03 6.12 5.72
C PRO A 320 -2.60 6.00 7.14
N LEU A 321 -2.83 4.77 7.60
CA LEU A 321 -3.33 4.51 8.96
C LEU A 321 -2.31 4.92 10.02
N ALA A 322 -1.02 4.69 9.78
CA ALA A 322 0.06 5.12 10.66
C ALA A 322 0.11 6.66 10.78
N VAL A 323 -0.05 7.38 9.67
CA VAL A 323 -0.12 8.85 9.64
C VAL A 323 -1.32 9.35 10.44
N ILE A 324 -2.51 8.79 10.21
CA ILE A 324 -3.73 9.16 10.97
C ILE A 324 -3.53 8.91 12.46
N MET A 325 -2.97 7.75 12.82
CA MET A 325 -2.71 7.39 14.21
C MET A 325 -1.72 8.36 14.87
N LYS A 326 -0.61 8.71 14.19
CA LYS A 326 0.37 9.67 14.68
C LYS A 326 -0.28 11.02 14.95
N LEU A 327 -1.00 11.58 13.97
CA LEU A 327 -1.67 12.88 14.09
C LEU A 327 -2.73 12.89 15.20
N ALA A 328 -3.47 11.81 15.36
CA ALA A 328 -4.43 11.66 16.45
C ALA A 328 -3.74 11.65 17.82
N LEU A 329 -2.58 11.00 17.95
CA LEU A 329 -1.79 10.97 19.18
C LEU A 329 -1.12 12.32 19.47
N GLU A 330 -0.68 13.05 18.45
CA GLU A 330 -0.09 14.40 18.57
C GLU A 330 -1.11 15.44 19.06
N SER A 331 -2.37 15.27 18.73
CA SER A 331 -3.42 16.23 19.04
C SER A 331 -3.79 16.31 20.52
N ASP A 332 -3.45 15.30 21.35
CA ASP A 332 -3.72 15.29 22.80
C ASP A 332 -2.39 15.37 23.58
N PRO A 333 -2.23 16.36 24.48
CA PRO A 333 -1.04 16.47 25.33
C PRO A 333 -0.71 15.20 26.14
N ARG A 334 -1.73 14.38 26.44
CA ARG A 334 -1.54 13.12 27.19
C ARG A 334 -0.94 12.00 26.33
N THR A 335 -1.25 11.99 25.05
CA THR A 335 -0.77 10.97 24.09
C THR A 335 0.40 11.44 23.25
N ARG A 336 0.70 12.75 23.22
CA ARG A 336 1.84 13.36 22.51
C ARG A 336 3.18 12.66 22.79
N PRO A 337 3.53 12.23 24.02
CA PRO A 337 4.76 11.47 24.26
C PRO A 337 4.84 10.16 23.47
N ILE A 338 3.69 9.50 23.21
CA ILE A 338 3.62 8.28 22.40
C ILE A 338 3.85 8.64 20.93
N ALA A 339 3.28 9.74 20.45
CA ALA A 339 3.50 10.24 19.09
C ALA A 339 4.99 10.56 18.84
N MET A 340 5.68 11.15 19.80
CA MET A 340 7.12 11.40 19.72
C MET A 340 7.95 10.11 19.59
N LEU A 341 7.53 9.00 20.20
CA LEU A 341 8.19 7.70 20.00
C LEU A 341 7.99 7.12 18.60
N LEU A 342 6.94 7.57 17.89
CA LEU A 342 6.70 7.18 16.51
C LEU A 342 7.47 8.05 15.51
N SER A 343 7.96 9.23 15.93
CA SER A 343 8.65 10.20 15.08
C SER A 343 10.12 9.83 14.87
N LEU A 344 10.66 10.25 13.73
CA LEU A 344 12.09 10.17 13.45
C LEU A 344 12.85 11.30 14.18
N ASN A 345 12.28 12.52 14.19
CA ASN A 345 12.82 13.69 14.85
C ASN A 345 11.83 14.21 15.89
N PRO A 346 12.02 13.91 17.17
CA PRO A 346 11.08 14.28 18.23
C PRO A 346 10.96 15.81 18.45
N ASN A 347 11.90 16.60 17.94
CA ASN A 347 11.96 18.07 18.12
C ASN A 347 11.30 18.84 16.96
N ALA A 348 10.94 18.19 15.84
CA ALA A 348 10.36 18.86 14.68
C ALA A 348 8.94 19.42 14.94
N SER A 349 8.26 18.94 15.98
CA SER A 349 6.91 19.41 16.37
C SER A 349 6.91 20.73 17.15
N ASP A 350 8.08 21.25 17.57
CA ASP A 350 8.19 22.51 18.33
C ASP A 350 8.58 23.70 17.44
N GLU A 351 8.91 23.45 16.16
CA GLU A 351 9.30 24.49 15.18
C GLU A 351 8.18 24.82 14.15
N SER A 352 7.03 24.20 14.22
CA SER A 352 5.87 24.45 13.35
C SER A 352 4.71 25.03 14.14
#